data_ec97cb1c1d2003e6edf9e3b98b0a77c1
#
_entry.id   ec97cb1c1d2003e6edf9e3b98b0a77c1
#
_cell.length_a   1.000
_cell.length_b   1.000
_cell.length_c   1.000
_cell.angle_alpha   90.00
_cell.angle_beta   90.00
_cell.angle_gamma   90.00
#
_symmetry.space_group_name_H-M   'P 1'
#
loop_
_entity.id
_entity.type
_entity.pdbx_description
1 polymer ?
#
loop_
_entity_poly.entity_id
_entity_poly.type
_entity_poly.pdbx_seq_one_letter_code
_entity_poly.pdbx_strand_id
1 'polypeptide(L)'
;MAVKNLFMIFGLILIVGCSMAAPGSHATADLKDKDGKTVGKAVLRDTADGVLVRLEVKGLTPGLHAVHVHAVGKCEGPAFTSAGGHFNPLQRKHGLKSPDGAHAGDLPNMLATKDGSGRFESKTDAITLHAGPASVFDSDGSALVIHVGVDDYVTDPTGNACDRAACGLIVAD
;
A
#
# COMPACT_ATOMS: atom_id res chain seq x y z
N MET A 1 65.83 -40.75 5.97
CA MET A 1 65.17 -39.40 5.89
C MET A 1 63.68 -39.61 5.77
N ALA A 2 62.94 -39.35 6.85
CA ALA A 2 61.49 -39.53 6.88
C ALA A 2 60.83 -38.14 6.74
N VAL A 3 60.07 -37.94 5.67
CA VAL A 3 59.31 -36.74 5.41
C VAL A 3 57.97 -36.87 6.13
N LYS A 4 57.74 -36.04 7.15
CA LYS A 4 56.45 -35.93 7.86
C LYS A 4 55.50 -35.04 7.02
N ASN A 5 54.46 -35.61 6.45
CA ASN A 5 53.38 -34.84 5.84
C ASN A 5 52.48 -34.26 6.93
N LEU A 6 52.47 -32.95 7.03
CA LEU A 6 51.55 -32.17 7.90
C LEU A 6 50.24 -31.89 7.14
N PHE A 7 49.19 -32.64 7.45
CA PHE A 7 47.85 -32.36 6.94
C PHE A 7 47.28 -31.17 7.70
N MET A 8 47.14 -30.04 6.99
CA MET A 8 46.47 -28.85 7.47
C MET A 8 44.98 -28.98 7.24
N ILE A 9 44.20 -29.24 8.28
CA ILE A 9 42.74 -29.30 8.20
C ILE A 9 42.20 -27.86 8.21
N PHE A 10 41.73 -27.38 7.05
CA PHE A 10 41.01 -26.14 6.96
C PHE A 10 39.57 -26.36 7.45
N GLY A 11 39.30 -25.95 8.67
CA GLY A 11 37.94 -25.91 9.23
C GLY A 11 37.09 -24.84 8.51
N LEU A 12 36.10 -25.28 7.74
CA LEU A 12 35.09 -24.41 7.13
C LEU A 12 34.17 -23.90 8.25
N ILE A 13 34.36 -22.67 8.69
CA ILE A 13 33.44 -22.00 9.63
C ILE A 13 32.20 -21.59 8.81
N LEU A 14 31.11 -22.35 8.95
CA LEU A 14 29.77 -21.90 8.48
C LEU A 14 29.32 -20.74 9.39
N ILE A 15 29.43 -19.53 8.89
CA ILE A 15 28.79 -18.38 9.52
C ILE A 15 27.28 -18.49 9.18
N VAL A 16 26.50 -19.02 10.10
CA VAL A 16 25.04 -18.91 10.06
C VAL A 16 24.72 -17.44 10.33
N GLY A 17 24.58 -16.66 9.25
CA GLY A 17 24.11 -15.30 9.32
C GLY A 17 22.65 -15.34 9.83
N CYS A 18 22.47 -14.99 11.10
CA CYS A 18 21.15 -14.68 11.63
C CYS A 18 20.69 -13.39 10.91
N SER A 19 19.87 -13.52 9.87
CA SER A 19 19.23 -12.38 9.22
C SER A 19 18.28 -11.78 10.25
N MET A 20 18.73 -10.78 10.99
CA MET A 20 17.83 -9.93 11.76
C MET A 20 16.94 -9.23 10.74
N ALA A 21 15.64 -9.49 10.79
CA ALA A 21 14.66 -8.69 10.06
C ALA A 21 14.93 -7.21 10.41
N ALA A 22 15.14 -6.39 9.39
CA ALA A 22 15.25 -4.95 9.58
C ALA A 22 14.01 -4.46 10.36
N PRO A 23 14.14 -3.45 11.26
CA PRO A 23 12.98 -2.85 11.90
C PRO A 23 11.96 -2.51 10.83
N GLY A 24 10.69 -2.90 11.04
CA GLY A 24 9.64 -2.89 10.03
C GLY A 24 9.63 -1.59 9.23
N SER A 25 9.63 -1.70 7.91
CA SER A 25 9.63 -0.55 7.02
C SER A 25 8.37 0.28 7.24
N HIS A 26 8.52 1.60 7.15
CA HIS A 26 7.44 2.57 7.29
C HIS A 26 7.33 3.39 6.01
N ALA A 27 6.10 3.80 5.72
CA ALA A 27 5.82 4.73 4.65
C ALA A 27 4.70 5.69 5.07
N THR A 28 4.69 6.86 4.47
CA THR A 28 3.64 7.84 4.73
C THR A 28 3.03 8.35 3.43
N ALA A 29 1.81 8.89 3.50
CA ALA A 29 1.17 9.59 2.40
C ALA A 29 0.38 10.79 2.96
N ASP A 30 0.78 12.00 2.58
CA ASP A 30 0.03 13.21 2.87
C ASP A 30 -1.07 13.38 1.80
N LEU A 31 -2.34 13.24 2.23
CA LEU A 31 -3.47 13.30 1.31
C LEU A 31 -3.86 14.75 1.05
N LYS A 32 -4.02 15.08 -0.22
CA LYS A 32 -4.49 16.39 -0.69
C LYS A 32 -5.83 16.22 -1.39
N ASP A 33 -6.70 17.22 -1.21
CA ASP A 33 -7.94 17.34 -1.97
C ASP A 33 -7.70 17.89 -3.38
N LYS A 34 -8.77 18.02 -4.16
CA LYS A 34 -8.75 18.54 -5.55
C LYS A 34 -8.15 19.94 -5.68
N ASP A 35 -8.13 20.73 -4.61
CA ASP A 35 -7.61 22.10 -4.55
C ASP A 35 -6.16 22.14 -4.03
N GLY A 36 -5.55 20.98 -3.78
CA GLY A 36 -4.18 20.82 -3.30
C GLY A 36 -3.99 21.05 -1.79
N LYS A 37 -5.08 21.21 -1.04
CA LYS A 37 -5.04 21.36 0.41
C LYS A 37 -4.82 20.01 1.06
N THR A 38 -3.90 19.92 2.02
CA THR A 38 -3.72 18.72 2.84
C THR A 38 -4.96 18.49 3.72
N VAL A 39 -5.59 17.37 3.54
CA VAL A 39 -6.82 16.95 4.23
C VAL A 39 -6.62 15.74 5.14
N GLY A 40 -5.51 15.04 5.04
CA GLY A 40 -5.23 13.87 5.86
C GLY A 40 -3.82 13.34 5.72
N LYS A 41 -3.55 12.28 6.48
CA LYS A 41 -2.30 11.53 6.42
C LYS A 41 -2.57 10.05 6.58
N ALA A 42 -1.89 9.25 5.78
CA ALA A 42 -1.80 7.82 5.97
C ALA A 42 -0.40 7.43 6.46
N VAL A 43 -0.35 6.36 7.25
CA VAL A 43 0.87 5.67 7.68
C VAL A 43 0.72 4.21 7.32
N LEU A 44 1.68 3.70 6.58
CA LEU A 44 1.80 2.29 6.23
C LEU A 44 2.95 1.70 7.03
N ARG A 45 2.74 0.52 7.59
CA ARG A 45 3.73 -0.12 8.44
C ARG A 45 3.78 -1.62 8.19
N ASP A 46 4.97 -2.15 7.97
CA ASP A 46 5.15 -3.60 7.95
C ASP A 46 4.84 -4.24 9.29
N THR A 47 4.18 -5.37 9.23
CA THR A 47 3.90 -6.26 10.36
C THR A 47 4.29 -7.69 9.99
N ALA A 48 4.25 -8.61 10.95
CA ALA A 48 4.54 -10.02 10.68
C ALA A 48 3.62 -10.65 9.62
N ASP A 49 2.42 -10.10 9.43
CA ASP A 49 1.36 -10.68 8.58
C ASP A 49 0.92 -9.72 7.46
N GLY A 50 1.77 -8.80 7.00
CA GLY A 50 1.49 -7.87 5.93
C GLY A 50 1.62 -6.41 6.33
N VAL A 51 1.05 -5.51 5.55
CA VAL A 51 1.12 -4.07 5.75
C VAL A 51 -0.12 -3.55 6.46
N LEU A 52 0.07 -2.89 7.60
CA LEU A 52 -0.98 -2.16 8.32
C LEU A 52 -1.08 -0.75 7.73
N VAL A 53 -2.24 -0.38 7.22
CA VAL A 53 -2.56 0.94 6.69
C VAL A 53 -3.45 1.67 7.71
N ARG A 54 -2.96 2.79 8.22
CA ARG A 54 -3.73 3.72 9.07
C ARG A 54 -3.91 5.03 8.34
N LEU A 55 -5.11 5.57 8.38
CA LEU A 55 -5.47 6.81 7.70
C LEU A 55 -6.32 7.68 8.61
N GLU A 56 -5.98 8.96 8.69
CA GLU A 56 -6.82 10.00 9.28
C GLU A 56 -7.05 11.09 8.25
N VAL A 57 -8.31 11.50 8.07
CA VAL A 57 -8.70 12.49 7.06
C VAL A 57 -9.83 13.38 7.57
N LYS A 58 -9.96 14.56 7.01
CA LYS A 58 -11.04 15.53 7.29
C LYS A 58 -11.55 16.13 5.99
N GLY A 59 -12.76 16.70 6.06
CA GLY A 59 -13.35 17.42 4.92
C GLY A 59 -13.99 16.53 3.86
N LEU A 60 -14.23 15.26 4.17
CA LEU A 60 -15.02 14.37 3.33
C LEU A 60 -16.53 14.59 3.52
N THR A 61 -17.32 14.17 2.55
CA THR A 61 -18.77 14.03 2.75
C THR A 61 -19.05 12.94 3.79
N PRO A 62 -20.07 13.08 4.66
CA PRO A 62 -20.44 11.99 5.56
C PRO A 62 -20.87 10.74 4.81
N GLY A 63 -20.43 9.57 5.25
CA GLY A 63 -20.77 8.28 4.64
C GLY A 63 -19.57 7.38 4.38
N LEU A 64 -19.80 6.30 3.62
CA LEU A 64 -18.74 5.37 3.24
C LEU A 64 -17.99 5.89 2.01
N HIS A 65 -16.69 5.72 2.03
CA HIS A 65 -15.75 6.08 0.97
C HIS A 65 -14.84 4.89 0.64
N ALA A 66 -14.68 4.59 -0.63
CA ALA A 66 -13.70 3.63 -1.06
C ALA A 66 -12.27 4.15 -0.82
N VAL A 67 -11.38 3.24 -0.44
CA VAL A 67 -9.95 3.50 -0.24
C VAL A 67 -9.15 2.49 -1.05
N HIS A 68 -8.28 2.98 -1.94
CA HIS A 68 -7.47 2.10 -2.77
C HIS A 68 -6.02 2.58 -2.86
N VAL A 69 -5.09 1.64 -3.00
CA VAL A 69 -3.74 1.93 -3.48
C VAL A 69 -3.79 1.94 -5.01
N HIS A 70 -3.32 3.02 -5.62
CA HIS A 70 -3.23 3.23 -7.05
C HIS A 70 -1.81 2.98 -7.57
N ALA A 71 -1.71 2.60 -8.85
CA ALA A 71 -0.52 2.03 -9.46
C ALA A 71 0.58 3.05 -9.80
N VAL A 72 0.33 4.35 -9.67
CA VAL A 72 1.32 5.39 -10.01
C VAL A 72 1.44 6.38 -8.87
N GLY A 73 2.67 6.68 -8.45
CA GLY A 73 3.01 7.64 -7.41
C GLY A 73 2.86 9.10 -7.86
N LYS A 74 1.67 9.46 -8.38
CA LYS A 74 1.37 10.83 -8.83
C LYS A 74 -0.04 11.22 -8.40
N CYS A 75 -0.21 12.45 -7.90
CA CYS A 75 -1.47 13.01 -7.42
C CYS A 75 -1.72 14.39 -8.01
N GLU A 76 -1.87 14.48 -9.33
CA GLU A 76 -2.14 15.75 -10.02
C GLU A 76 -3.65 16.05 -9.97
N GLY A 77 -3.99 17.15 -9.28
CA GLY A 77 -5.38 17.61 -9.18
C GLY A 77 -5.91 18.22 -10.48
N PRO A 78 -7.23 18.43 -10.62
CA PRO A 78 -8.25 18.14 -9.61
C PRO A 78 -8.75 16.68 -9.60
N ALA A 79 -8.58 15.92 -10.70
CA ALA A 79 -9.18 14.60 -10.87
C ALA A 79 -8.27 13.44 -10.43
N PHE A 80 -7.00 13.71 -10.17
CA PHE A 80 -5.99 12.72 -9.76
C PHE A 80 -5.84 11.51 -10.72
N THR A 81 -6.17 11.70 -12.00
CA THR A 81 -6.07 10.64 -13.01
C THR A 81 -4.63 10.16 -13.22
N SER A 82 -3.65 11.00 -12.89
CA SER A 82 -2.21 10.67 -12.92
C SER A 82 -1.82 9.53 -11.97
N ALA A 83 -2.62 9.23 -10.94
CA ALA A 83 -2.39 8.06 -10.07
C ALA A 83 -2.68 6.72 -10.76
N GLY A 84 -3.21 6.72 -11.99
CA GLY A 84 -3.51 5.51 -12.74
C GLY A 84 -4.73 4.74 -12.20
N GLY A 85 -4.79 3.45 -12.51
CA GLY A 85 -5.77 2.49 -11.96
C GLY A 85 -5.35 1.96 -10.58
N HIS A 86 -6.10 0.99 -10.06
CA HIS A 86 -5.71 0.31 -8.82
C HIS A 86 -4.39 -0.44 -8.98
N PHE A 87 -3.60 -0.51 -7.93
CA PHE A 87 -2.37 -1.29 -7.90
C PHE A 87 -2.70 -2.78 -8.05
N ASN A 88 -2.32 -3.36 -9.19
CA ASN A 88 -2.74 -4.70 -9.58
C ASN A 88 -1.62 -5.48 -10.29
N PRO A 89 -0.50 -5.79 -9.62
CA PRO A 89 0.63 -6.48 -10.24
C PRO A 89 0.30 -7.91 -10.70
N LEU A 90 -0.75 -8.53 -10.16
CA LEU A 90 -1.17 -9.88 -10.50
C LEU A 90 -2.29 -9.94 -11.56
N GLN A 91 -2.72 -8.79 -12.10
CA GLN A 91 -3.75 -8.69 -13.13
C GLN A 91 -5.06 -9.42 -12.77
N ARG A 92 -5.48 -9.30 -11.51
CA ARG A 92 -6.74 -9.86 -11.01
C ARG A 92 -7.92 -8.95 -11.34
N LYS A 93 -9.13 -9.43 -11.08
CA LYS A 93 -10.33 -8.63 -11.12
C LYS A 93 -10.43 -7.75 -9.88
N HIS A 94 -11.24 -6.68 -9.98
CA HIS A 94 -11.53 -5.84 -8.83
C HIS A 94 -12.43 -6.56 -7.82
N GLY A 95 -12.19 -6.24 -6.54
CA GLY A 95 -13.14 -6.38 -5.45
C GLY A 95 -12.84 -7.48 -4.45
N LEU A 96 -12.95 -7.11 -3.17
CA LEU A 96 -12.74 -8.00 -2.02
C LEU A 96 -13.76 -9.15 -1.92
N LYS A 97 -14.85 -9.07 -2.70
CA LYS A 97 -15.90 -10.11 -2.79
C LYS A 97 -15.91 -10.81 -4.16
N SER A 98 -15.03 -10.43 -5.07
CA SER A 98 -14.91 -11.06 -6.38
C SER A 98 -14.24 -12.43 -6.26
N PRO A 99 -14.76 -13.50 -6.88
CA PRO A 99 -14.10 -14.80 -6.89
C PRO A 99 -12.76 -14.80 -7.66
N ASP A 100 -12.59 -13.84 -8.59
CA ASP A 100 -11.39 -13.67 -9.44
C ASP A 100 -10.50 -12.50 -8.97
N GLY A 101 -10.82 -11.89 -7.84
CA GLY A 101 -10.17 -10.71 -7.26
C GLY A 101 -9.40 -11.07 -6.00
N ALA A 102 -8.94 -10.08 -5.25
CA ALA A 102 -9.00 -8.63 -5.49
C ALA A 102 -7.74 -8.11 -6.18
N HIS A 103 -7.74 -6.81 -6.60
CA HIS A 103 -6.49 -6.12 -6.86
C HIS A 103 -5.66 -6.04 -5.58
N ALA A 104 -4.35 -5.96 -5.68
CA ALA A 104 -3.50 -5.80 -4.50
C ALA A 104 -3.76 -4.48 -3.76
N GLY A 105 -4.22 -3.46 -4.48
CA GLY A 105 -4.56 -2.15 -3.93
C GLY A 105 -5.97 -2.01 -3.38
N ASP A 106 -6.83 -3.04 -3.48
CA ASP A 106 -8.20 -2.95 -2.97
C ASP A 106 -8.21 -3.05 -1.43
N LEU A 107 -8.81 -2.05 -0.77
CA LEU A 107 -8.94 -1.98 0.68
C LEU A 107 -10.43 -1.86 1.07
N PRO A 108 -10.80 -2.14 2.32
CA PRO A 108 -12.16 -1.91 2.79
C PRO A 108 -12.59 -0.44 2.69
N ASN A 109 -13.90 -0.20 2.60
CA ASN A 109 -14.46 1.16 2.70
C ASN A 109 -14.19 1.78 4.07
N MET A 110 -13.94 3.08 4.09
CA MET A 110 -13.81 3.90 5.27
C MET A 110 -15.11 4.65 5.55
N LEU A 111 -15.47 4.79 6.83
CA LEU A 111 -16.59 5.62 7.25
C LEU A 111 -16.11 7.04 7.61
N ALA A 112 -16.63 8.07 6.94
CA ALA A 112 -16.54 9.45 7.35
C ALA A 112 -17.78 9.81 8.22
N THR A 113 -17.50 10.43 9.37
CA THR A 113 -18.50 10.87 10.34
C THR A 113 -19.24 12.15 9.87
N LYS A 114 -20.27 12.57 10.61
CA LYS A 114 -21.09 13.73 10.23
C LYS A 114 -20.31 15.03 10.11
N ASP A 115 -19.17 15.17 10.78
CA ASP A 115 -18.27 16.32 10.70
C ASP A 115 -17.24 16.22 9.56
N GLY A 116 -17.33 15.17 8.74
CA GLY A 116 -16.43 14.92 7.62
C GLY A 116 -15.08 14.32 8.02
N SER A 117 -14.92 13.90 9.28
CA SER A 117 -13.70 13.21 9.73
C SER A 117 -13.80 11.71 9.46
N GLY A 118 -12.72 11.11 8.98
CA GLY A 118 -12.59 9.66 8.80
C GLY A 118 -11.33 9.12 9.49
N ARG A 119 -11.48 7.97 10.12
CA ARG A 119 -10.38 7.13 10.60
C ARG A 119 -10.51 5.75 10.00
N PHE A 120 -9.41 5.23 9.55
CA PHE A 120 -9.36 3.94 8.89
C PHE A 120 -8.15 3.17 9.37
N GLU A 121 -8.36 1.89 9.59
CA GLU A 121 -7.28 0.94 9.84
C GLU A 121 -7.63 -0.36 9.12
N SER A 122 -6.70 -0.83 8.31
CA SER A 122 -6.81 -2.12 7.63
C SER A 122 -5.43 -2.75 7.50
N LYS A 123 -5.39 -4.08 7.50
CA LYS A 123 -4.19 -4.85 7.20
C LYS A 123 -4.39 -5.63 5.92
N THR A 124 -3.37 -5.65 5.07
CA THR A 124 -3.34 -6.40 3.82
C THR A 124 -1.99 -7.07 3.63
N ASP A 125 -1.99 -8.29 3.13
CA ASP A 125 -0.79 -9.04 2.70
C ASP A 125 -0.58 -8.97 1.18
N ALA A 126 -1.45 -8.25 0.47
CA ALA A 126 -1.41 -8.13 -0.99
C ALA A 126 -0.36 -7.13 -1.50
N ILE A 127 0.12 -6.22 -0.63
CA ILE A 127 1.19 -5.25 -0.94
C ILE A 127 2.36 -5.42 0.02
N THR A 128 3.52 -4.87 -0.35
CA THR A 128 4.71 -4.85 0.52
C THR A 128 5.42 -3.50 0.46
N LEU A 129 6.09 -3.13 1.57
CA LEU A 129 7.00 -1.99 1.64
C LEU A 129 8.46 -2.38 1.31
N HIS A 130 8.70 -3.63 0.93
CA HIS A 130 10.01 -4.14 0.47
C HIS A 130 10.04 -4.31 -1.03
N ALA A 131 11.25 -4.49 -1.59
CA ALA A 131 11.39 -4.80 -3.00
C ALA A 131 10.70 -6.13 -3.36
N GLY A 132 10.03 -6.16 -4.51
CA GLY A 132 9.33 -7.34 -5.01
C GLY A 132 8.16 -6.98 -5.92
N PRO A 133 7.48 -7.98 -6.50
CA PRO A 133 6.39 -7.74 -7.46
C PRO A 133 5.17 -6.98 -6.89
N ALA A 134 4.95 -7.08 -5.58
CA ALA A 134 3.85 -6.39 -4.89
C ALA A 134 4.33 -5.13 -4.13
N SER A 135 5.53 -4.62 -4.46
CA SER A 135 6.07 -3.41 -3.83
C SER A 135 5.31 -2.17 -4.23
N VAL A 136 4.89 -1.38 -3.25
CA VAL A 136 4.34 -0.03 -3.50
C VAL A 136 5.42 0.99 -3.89
N PHE A 137 6.70 0.57 -3.90
CA PHE A 137 7.87 1.33 -4.33
C PHE A 137 8.47 0.74 -5.61
N ASP A 138 7.65 0.40 -6.56
CA ASP A 138 8.09 0.01 -7.90
C ASP A 138 8.61 1.21 -8.71
N SER A 139 8.82 1.06 -10.03
CA SER A 139 9.51 2.07 -10.84
C SER A 139 8.80 3.41 -10.94
N ASP A 140 7.49 3.46 -10.81
CA ASP A 140 6.65 4.66 -10.88
C ASP A 140 5.92 4.98 -9.57
N GLY A 141 6.15 4.17 -8.54
CA GLY A 141 5.63 4.34 -7.19
C GLY A 141 4.13 4.09 -7.12
N SER A 142 3.55 4.37 -5.96
CA SER A 142 2.12 4.19 -5.72
C SER A 142 1.52 5.39 -4.99
N ALA A 143 0.20 5.52 -5.06
CA ALA A 143 -0.54 6.55 -4.34
C ALA A 143 -1.72 5.94 -3.57
N LEU A 144 -2.02 6.48 -2.40
CA LEU A 144 -3.25 6.17 -1.68
C LEU A 144 -4.35 7.14 -2.11
N VAL A 145 -5.48 6.61 -2.54
CA VAL A 145 -6.63 7.40 -3.03
C VAL A 145 -7.87 7.10 -2.21
N ILE A 146 -8.58 8.17 -1.85
CA ILE A 146 -9.92 8.10 -1.27
C ILE A 146 -10.91 8.54 -2.35
N HIS A 147 -11.98 7.76 -2.55
CA HIS A 147 -13.01 8.06 -3.53
C HIS A 147 -14.22 8.76 -2.90
N VAL A 148 -15.03 9.42 -3.73
CA VAL A 148 -16.26 10.08 -3.30
C VAL A 148 -17.33 9.05 -2.94
N GLY A 149 -17.37 7.93 -3.67
CA GLY A 149 -18.38 6.87 -3.52
C GLY A 149 -17.90 5.67 -2.74
N VAL A 150 -18.82 4.74 -2.60
CA VAL A 150 -18.62 3.44 -1.92
C VAL A 150 -18.11 2.43 -2.93
N ASP A 151 -17.13 1.63 -2.54
CA ASP A 151 -16.77 0.42 -3.28
C ASP A 151 -17.80 -0.68 -3.03
N ASP A 152 -18.39 -1.24 -4.08
CA ASP A 152 -19.33 -2.37 -4.00
C ASP A 152 -18.60 -3.73 -3.82
N TYR A 153 -17.26 -3.74 -3.93
CA TYR A 153 -16.36 -4.89 -3.80
C TYR A 153 -16.49 -5.96 -4.91
N VAL A 154 -17.14 -5.65 -6.00
CA VAL A 154 -17.46 -6.63 -7.06
C VAL A 154 -17.25 -6.07 -8.47
N THR A 155 -17.71 -4.85 -8.74
CA THR A 155 -17.74 -4.29 -10.10
C THR A 155 -16.34 -3.92 -10.59
N ASP A 156 -15.83 -4.68 -11.55
CA ASP A 156 -14.54 -4.43 -12.19
C ASP A 156 -14.65 -3.24 -13.18
N PRO A 157 -13.68 -2.34 -13.25
CA PRO A 157 -12.37 -2.35 -12.54
C PRO A 157 -12.31 -1.46 -11.28
N THR A 158 -13.38 -0.85 -10.80
CA THR A 158 -13.30 0.23 -9.81
C THR A 158 -14.30 0.15 -8.66
N GLY A 159 -15.16 -0.89 -8.59
CA GLY A 159 -16.17 -1.03 -7.55
C GLY A 159 -17.23 0.06 -7.54
N ASN A 160 -17.45 0.74 -8.68
CA ASN A 160 -18.36 1.90 -8.79
C ASN A 160 -18.04 3.05 -7.83
N ALA A 161 -16.78 3.17 -7.38
CA ALA A 161 -16.36 4.10 -6.34
C ALA A 161 -16.40 5.60 -6.73
N CYS A 162 -16.81 5.92 -7.95
CA CYS A 162 -16.94 7.28 -8.47
C CYS A 162 -15.60 8.04 -8.54
N ASP A 163 -15.68 9.38 -8.44
CA ASP A 163 -14.53 10.28 -8.52
C ASP A 163 -13.58 10.14 -7.32
N ARG A 164 -12.39 10.70 -7.45
CA ARG A 164 -11.34 10.70 -6.42
C ARG A 164 -11.46 11.97 -5.57
N ALA A 165 -11.67 11.79 -4.27
CA ALA A 165 -11.84 12.89 -3.31
C ALA A 165 -10.51 13.41 -2.79
N ALA A 166 -9.56 12.52 -2.54
CA ALA A 166 -8.23 12.86 -2.08
C ALA A 166 -7.19 11.84 -2.56
N CYS A 167 -5.94 12.31 -2.72
CA CYS A 167 -4.82 11.51 -3.17
C CYS A 167 -3.54 11.89 -2.41
N GLY A 168 -2.71 10.91 -2.07
CA GLY A 168 -1.40 11.10 -1.45
C GLY A 168 -0.37 10.11 -1.98
N LEU A 169 0.81 10.60 -2.36
CA LEU A 169 1.94 9.74 -2.74
C LEU A 169 2.39 8.92 -1.54
N ILE A 170 2.61 7.63 -1.75
CA ILE A 170 3.23 6.76 -0.75
C ILE A 170 4.74 6.92 -0.86
N VAL A 171 5.36 7.43 0.21
CA VAL A 171 6.80 7.67 0.29
C VAL A 171 7.39 6.91 1.49
N ALA A 172 8.56 6.33 1.30
CA ALA A 172 9.29 5.68 2.38
C ALA A 172 9.78 6.73 3.39
N ASP A 173 9.74 6.40 4.68
CA ASP A 173 10.27 7.22 5.77
C ASP A 173 11.80 7.08 5.87
#